data_e67563b5593cbdbbd21580a7524e8416
#
_entry.id   e67563b5593cbdbbd21580a7524e8416
#
_cell.length_a   1.000
_cell.length_b   1.000
_cell.length_c   1.000
_cell.angle_alpha   90.00
_cell.angle_beta   90.00
_cell.angle_gamma   90.00
#
_symmetry.space_group_name_H-M   'P 1'
#
loop_
_entity.id
_entity.type
_entity.pdbx_description
1 polymer ?
#
loop_
_entity_poly.entity_id
_entity_poly.type
_entity_poly.pdbx_seq_one_letter_code
_entity_poly.pdbx_strand_id
1 'polypeptide(L)'
;MSQIVVEGVNHLYRPPRGRPVLALENVSLEVRAREFVALLGPSGCGKSTLLYLMGGFLPTETGRILVEGKQVSGPGPDRGIVFQHFALFPWKSVRANILYGLERQGMPRQAREKRAQDFIDLVGLTGFEDSYPSQLSGGMKQRTAIARTLAFDPQILLMDEPFGALDAQTRSLMQSELLGIWQRTPKTVIFVTHDVQEAVYLADRVFVMSARPGRIKAIVETRFEKGAHVFREAAFMEKVDEIWMLVREEAIKAQGNAQQKAQENAAS
;
A
#
# COMPACT_ATOMS: atom_id res chain seq x y z
N MET A 1 15.98 -14.05 3.29
CA MET A 1 16.59 -13.16 2.28
C MET A 1 15.66 -11.97 2.07
N SER A 2 16.20 -10.77 1.92
CA SER A 2 15.41 -9.55 1.66
C SER A 2 14.89 -9.59 0.23
N GLN A 3 13.58 -9.34 0.05
CA GLN A 3 12.95 -9.28 -1.27
C GLN A 3 12.98 -7.87 -1.85
N ILE A 4 12.85 -6.85 -0.98
CA ILE A 4 13.00 -5.44 -1.36
C ILE A 4 14.07 -4.84 -0.47
N VAL A 5 14.99 -4.11 -1.09
CA VAL A 5 16.03 -3.33 -0.40
C VAL A 5 15.99 -1.91 -0.93
N VAL A 6 15.84 -0.94 -0.04
CA VAL A 6 15.90 0.50 -0.31
C VAL A 6 17.14 1.04 0.38
N GLU A 7 18.03 1.72 -0.34
CA GLU A 7 19.30 2.20 0.19
C GLU A 7 19.53 3.66 -0.15
N GLY A 8 19.54 4.51 0.86
CA GLY A 8 19.91 5.92 0.78
C GLY A 8 19.06 6.74 -0.20
N VAL A 9 17.78 6.39 -0.36
CA VAL A 9 16.91 7.01 -1.36
C VAL A 9 16.49 8.41 -0.92
N ASN A 10 16.70 9.38 -1.84
CA ASN A 10 16.15 10.71 -1.75
C ASN A 10 15.19 10.94 -2.92
N HIS A 11 14.16 11.76 -2.70
CA HIS A 11 13.26 12.16 -3.79
C HIS A 11 12.85 13.61 -3.65
N LEU A 12 13.07 14.38 -4.73
CA LEU A 12 12.79 15.80 -4.82
C LEU A 12 11.74 16.06 -5.89
N TYR A 13 10.56 16.50 -5.50
CA TYR A 13 9.58 17.00 -6.46
C TYR A 13 9.97 18.37 -6.97
N ARG A 14 10.00 18.53 -8.30
CA ARG A 14 10.26 19.80 -9.00
C ARG A 14 8.99 20.23 -9.73
N PRO A 15 8.07 20.95 -9.07
CA PRO A 15 6.87 21.44 -9.73
C PRO A 15 7.24 22.43 -10.83
N PRO A 16 6.45 22.53 -11.93
CA PRO A 16 6.70 23.49 -13.01
C PRO A 16 6.69 24.95 -12.52
N ARG A 17 5.95 25.23 -11.46
CA ARG A 17 5.90 26.52 -10.75
C ARG A 17 6.04 26.26 -9.26
N GLY A 18 6.89 27.02 -8.58
CA GLY A 18 7.13 26.90 -7.15
C GLY A 18 8.51 26.36 -6.80
N ARG A 19 8.79 26.23 -5.50
CA ARG A 19 10.09 25.74 -5.00
C ARG A 19 10.13 24.21 -5.01
N PRO A 20 11.30 23.61 -5.28
CA PRO A 20 11.48 22.16 -5.13
C PRO A 20 11.13 21.72 -3.70
N VAL A 21 10.52 20.52 -3.60
CA VAL A 21 10.07 19.97 -2.32
C VAL A 21 10.75 18.61 -2.10
N LEU A 22 11.63 18.56 -1.11
CA LEU A 22 12.24 17.31 -0.66
C LEU A 22 11.16 16.46 0.04
N ALA A 23 10.74 15.38 -0.63
CA ALA A 23 9.71 14.48 -0.14
C ALA A 23 10.29 13.38 0.73
N LEU A 24 11.41 12.78 0.30
CA LEU A 24 12.12 11.71 1.01
C LEU A 24 13.59 12.10 1.17
N GLU A 25 14.17 11.75 2.32
CA GLU A 25 15.55 12.01 2.64
C GLU A 25 16.23 10.81 3.29
N ASN A 26 17.25 10.28 2.61
CA ASN A 26 18.09 9.18 3.07
C ASN A 26 17.30 7.97 3.59
N VAL A 27 16.27 7.55 2.83
CA VAL A 27 15.42 6.43 3.22
C VAL A 27 16.13 5.12 2.93
N SER A 28 16.27 4.31 3.99
CA SER A 28 16.81 2.94 3.90
C SER A 28 15.92 1.99 4.67
N LEU A 29 15.54 0.87 4.04
CA LEU A 29 14.76 -0.20 4.65
C LEU A 29 14.91 -1.51 3.88
N GLU A 30 14.58 -2.61 4.53
CA GLU A 30 14.54 -3.95 3.94
C GLU A 30 13.22 -4.63 4.26
N VAL A 31 12.62 -5.29 3.27
CA VAL A 31 11.42 -6.12 3.40
C VAL A 31 11.77 -7.54 3.04
N ARG A 32 11.42 -8.48 3.91
CA ARG A 32 11.67 -9.91 3.71
C ARG A 32 10.65 -10.52 2.76
N ALA A 33 11.01 -11.65 2.15
CA ALA A 33 10.06 -12.39 1.33
C ALA A 33 8.86 -12.88 2.15
N ARG A 34 7.67 -12.73 1.59
CA ARG A 34 6.38 -13.10 2.23
C ARG A 34 6.08 -12.38 3.53
N GLU A 35 6.66 -11.21 3.71
CA GLU A 35 6.41 -10.35 4.86
C GLU A 35 5.30 -9.34 4.52
N PHE A 36 4.41 -9.09 5.46
CA PHE A 36 3.45 -8.01 5.39
C PHE A 36 3.99 -6.83 6.19
N VAL A 37 4.35 -5.72 5.52
CA VAL A 37 4.84 -4.52 6.18
C VAL A 37 3.90 -3.35 5.96
N ALA A 38 3.73 -2.51 6.98
CA ALA A 38 2.99 -1.26 6.86
C ALA A 38 3.94 -0.05 6.86
N LEU A 39 3.67 0.92 5.97
CA LEU A 39 4.26 2.25 5.99
C LEU A 39 3.26 3.20 6.64
N LEU A 40 3.61 3.74 7.79
CA LEU A 40 2.75 4.59 8.61
C LEU A 40 3.41 5.94 8.86
N GLY A 41 2.62 7.01 8.93
CA GLY A 41 3.13 8.36 9.22
C GLY A 41 2.12 9.44 8.83
N PRO A 42 2.39 10.71 9.16
CA PRO A 42 1.47 11.82 8.91
C PRO A 42 1.20 12.03 7.41
N SER A 43 0.11 12.70 7.09
CA SER A 43 -0.24 13.03 5.70
C SER A 43 0.87 13.87 5.06
N GLY A 44 1.23 13.53 3.81
CA GLY A 44 2.25 14.23 3.05
C GLY A 44 3.70 13.96 3.47
N CYS A 45 3.97 12.96 4.32
CA CYS A 45 5.34 12.59 4.72
C CYS A 45 6.12 11.80 3.65
N GLY A 46 5.47 11.34 2.57
CA GLY A 46 6.14 10.65 1.46
C GLY A 46 5.86 9.15 1.36
N LYS A 47 4.87 8.57 2.09
CA LYS A 47 4.50 7.14 2.03
C LYS A 47 4.22 6.66 0.61
N SER A 48 3.26 7.32 -0.06
CA SER A 48 2.90 6.98 -1.45
C SER A 48 4.06 7.22 -2.41
N THR A 49 4.89 8.25 -2.17
CA THR A 49 6.11 8.51 -2.96
C THR A 49 7.07 7.33 -2.86
N LEU A 50 7.34 6.84 -1.65
CA LEU A 50 8.21 5.69 -1.43
C LEU A 50 7.61 4.42 -2.06
N LEU A 51 6.29 4.22 -1.92
CA LEU A 51 5.59 3.10 -2.56
C LEU A 51 5.73 3.14 -4.09
N TYR A 52 5.56 4.31 -4.71
CA TYR A 52 5.65 4.47 -6.17
C TYR A 52 7.09 4.33 -6.68
N LEU A 53 8.09 4.73 -5.91
CA LEU A 53 9.50 4.46 -6.21
C LEU A 53 9.78 2.96 -6.18
N MET A 54 9.32 2.23 -5.17
CA MET A 54 9.43 0.76 -5.10
C MET A 54 8.68 0.08 -6.25
N GLY A 55 7.55 0.64 -6.67
CA GLY A 55 6.78 0.17 -7.84
C GLY A 55 7.43 0.47 -9.19
N GLY A 56 8.42 1.37 -9.24
CA GLY A 56 9.01 1.85 -10.48
C GLY A 56 8.16 2.86 -11.25
N PHE A 57 7.11 3.44 -10.61
CA PHE A 57 6.28 4.48 -11.21
C PHE A 57 6.91 5.87 -11.14
N LEU A 58 7.88 6.04 -10.24
CA LEU A 58 8.74 7.21 -10.14
C LEU A 58 10.19 6.79 -10.31
N PRO A 59 11.04 7.60 -10.98
CA PRO A 59 12.45 7.31 -11.11
C PRO A 59 13.17 7.53 -9.77
N THR A 60 14.12 6.65 -9.45
CA THR A 60 15.03 6.82 -8.33
C THR A 60 16.21 7.69 -8.77
N GLU A 61 16.27 8.94 -8.29
CA GLU A 61 17.32 9.91 -8.65
C GLU A 61 18.61 9.69 -7.86
N THR A 62 18.49 9.38 -6.57
CA THR A 62 19.62 9.11 -5.67
C THR A 62 19.32 7.92 -4.78
N GLY A 63 20.35 7.16 -4.42
CA GLY A 63 20.20 5.86 -3.77
C GLY A 63 19.86 4.77 -4.77
N ARG A 64 19.40 3.64 -4.27
CA ARG A 64 18.93 2.53 -5.11
C ARG A 64 17.80 1.74 -4.46
N ILE A 65 16.98 1.13 -5.30
CA ILE A 65 15.92 0.20 -4.88
C ILE A 65 16.13 -1.10 -5.63
N LEU A 66 16.26 -2.17 -4.88
CA LEU A 66 16.46 -3.51 -5.40
C LEU A 66 15.25 -4.38 -5.10
N VAL A 67 14.81 -5.15 -6.07
CA VAL A 67 13.82 -6.23 -5.93
C VAL A 67 14.50 -7.52 -6.34
N GLU A 68 14.58 -8.49 -5.41
CA GLU A 68 15.29 -9.75 -5.60
C GLU A 68 16.74 -9.53 -6.14
N GLY A 69 17.42 -8.51 -5.60
CA GLY A 69 18.78 -8.13 -6.00
C GLY A 69 18.89 -7.38 -7.31
N LYS A 70 17.80 -7.16 -8.06
CA LYS A 70 17.77 -6.42 -9.32
C LYS A 70 17.30 -4.99 -9.09
N GLN A 71 18.00 -4.02 -9.67
CA GLN A 71 17.62 -2.61 -9.55
C GLN A 71 16.28 -2.33 -10.26
N VAL A 72 15.40 -1.61 -9.57
CA VAL A 72 14.13 -1.14 -10.12
C VAL A 72 14.40 -0.02 -11.12
N SER A 73 14.07 -0.26 -12.40
CA SER A 73 14.21 0.72 -13.49
C SER A 73 12.86 1.17 -14.06
N GLY A 74 11.76 0.53 -13.64
CA GLY A 74 10.41 0.83 -14.10
C GLY A 74 9.39 -0.16 -13.52
N PRO A 75 8.10 -0.02 -13.86
CA PRO A 75 7.07 -1.00 -13.50
C PRO A 75 7.40 -2.37 -14.08
N GLY A 76 7.11 -3.43 -13.32
CA GLY A 76 7.39 -4.80 -13.70
C GLY A 76 6.28 -5.77 -13.32
N PRO A 77 6.20 -6.96 -13.95
CA PRO A 77 5.19 -7.97 -13.67
C PRO A 77 5.37 -8.65 -12.29
N ASP A 78 6.53 -8.49 -11.69
CA ASP A 78 6.89 -8.96 -10.35
C ASP A 78 6.19 -8.17 -9.24
N ARG A 79 5.67 -6.97 -9.56
CA ARG A 79 5.04 -6.03 -8.62
C ARG A 79 3.63 -5.65 -9.08
N GLY A 80 2.64 -5.89 -8.22
CA GLY A 80 1.28 -5.42 -8.40
C GLY A 80 0.98 -4.21 -7.52
N ILE A 81 0.17 -3.26 -8.01
CA ILE A 81 -0.25 -2.11 -7.22
C ILE A 81 -1.76 -2.02 -7.11
N VAL A 82 -2.23 -1.73 -5.89
CA VAL A 82 -3.61 -1.35 -5.59
C VAL A 82 -3.61 0.11 -5.17
N PHE A 83 -4.20 0.96 -6.00
CA PHE A 83 -4.26 2.42 -5.78
C PHE A 83 -5.39 2.80 -4.85
N GLN A 84 -5.26 3.93 -4.17
CA GLN A 84 -6.26 4.52 -3.28
C GLN A 84 -7.63 4.71 -3.97
N HIS A 85 -7.66 5.08 -5.23
CA HIS A 85 -8.88 5.29 -6.04
C HIS A 85 -9.25 4.10 -6.91
N PHE A 86 -8.93 2.86 -6.49
CA PHE A 86 -9.23 1.59 -7.15
C PHE A 86 -8.64 1.44 -8.57
N ALA A 87 -8.57 2.51 -9.35
CA ALA A 87 -8.07 2.58 -10.73
C ALA A 87 -8.67 1.49 -11.65
N LEU A 88 -9.95 1.17 -11.47
CA LEU A 88 -10.67 0.25 -12.34
C LEU A 88 -10.94 0.91 -13.69
N PHE A 89 -10.93 0.10 -14.76
CA PHE A 89 -11.38 0.55 -16.08
C PHE A 89 -12.89 0.72 -16.04
N PRO A 90 -13.45 1.96 -16.11
CA PRO A 90 -14.87 2.19 -15.90
C PRO A 90 -15.76 1.60 -17.02
N TRP A 91 -15.18 1.32 -18.20
CA TRP A 91 -15.84 0.69 -19.34
C TRP A 91 -15.68 -0.84 -19.39
N LYS A 92 -15.09 -1.45 -18.37
CA LYS A 92 -14.92 -2.91 -18.25
C LYS A 92 -15.72 -3.43 -17.07
N SER A 93 -16.36 -4.59 -17.24
CA SER A 93 -17.00 -5.30 -16.14
C SER A 93 -15.97 -5.81 -15.10
N VAL A 94 -16.41 -6.35 -13.96
CA VAL A 94 -15.56 -7.01 -12.96
C VAL A 94 -14.66 -8.04 -13.63
N ARG A 95 -15.24 -8.99 -14.35
CA ARG A 95 -14.52 -10.05 -15.10
C ARG A 95 -13.49 -9.44 -16.06
N ALA A 96 -13.91 -8.48 -16.87
CA ALA A 96 -13.04 -7.86 -17.87
C ALA A 96 -11.89 -7.03 -17.24
N ASN A 97 -12.10 -6.44 -16.09
CA ASN A 97 -11.03 -5.79 -15.31
C ASN A 97 -9.96 -6.79 -14.87
N ILE A 98 -10.37 -7.96 -14.37
CA ILE A 98 -9.45 -9.01 -13.91
C ILE A 98 -8.73 -9.66 -15.09
N LEU A 99 -9.44 -9.97 -16.18
CA LEU A 99 -8.87 -10.58 -17.38
C LEU A 99 -7.82 -9.71 -18.06
N TYR A 100 -7.89 -8.40 -17.95
CA TYR A 100 -7.01 -7.48 -18.67
C TYR A 100 -5.51 -7.77 -18.46
N GLY A 101 -5.10 -8.00 -17.22
CA GLY A 101 -3.70 -8.33 -16.90
C GLY A 101 -3.29 -9.70 -17.46
N LEU A 102 -4.17 -10.68 -17.33
CA LEU A 102 -3.94 -12.07 -17.80
C LEU A 102 -3.83 -12.15 -19.32
N GLU A 103 -4.58 -11.31 -20.05
CA GLU A 103 -4.47 -11.16 -21.51
C GLU A 103 -3.10 -10.63 -21.93
N ARG A 104 -2.57 -9.66 -21.19
CA ARG A 104 -1.25 -9.08 -21.46
C ARG A 104 -0.10 -10.05 -21.17
N GLN A 105 -0.31 -11.03 -20.27
CA GLN A 105 0.64 -12.12 -20.03
C GLN A 105 0.63 -13.20 -21.13
N GLY A 106 -0.28 -13.11 -22.12
CA GLY A 106 -0.39 -14.12 -23.17
C GLY A 106 -1.01 -15.46 -22.68
N MET A 107 -1.69 -15.44 -21.53
CA MET A 107 -2.32 -16.65 -20.98
C MET A 107 -3.43 -17.18 -21.92
N PRO A 108 -3.49 -18.49 -22.21
CA PRO A 108 -4.53 -19.07 -23.03
C PRO A 108 -5.94 -18.76 -22.51
N ARG A 109 -6.90 -18.55 -23.43
CA ARG A 109 -8.26 -18.10 -23.09
C ARG A 109 -8.91 -18.91 -21.98
N GLN A 110 -8.91 -20.24 -22.10
CA GLN A 110 -9.53 -21.13 -21.12
C GLN A 110 -8.88 -20.98 -19.72
N ALA A 111 -7.55 -20.90 -19.66
CA ALA A 111 -6.82 -20.77 -18.41
C ALA A 111 -7.08 -19.40 -17.73
N ARG A 112 -7.10 -18.30 -18.51
CA ARG A 112 -7.36 -16.98 -17.95
C ARG A 112 -8.80 -16.78 -17.49
N GLU A 113 -9.79 -17.36 -18.21
CA GLU A 113 -11.20 -17.33 -17.78
C GLU A 113 -11.40 -18.07 -16.46
N LYS A 114 -10.83 -19.29 -16.34
CA LYS A 114 -10.84 -20.03 -15.09
C LYS A 114 -10.18 -19.24 -13.97
N ARG A 115 -8.98 -18.70 -14.21
CA ARG A 115 -8.25 -17.93 -13.20
C ARG A 115 -9.02 -16.67 -12.78
N ALA A 116 -9.63 -15.96 -13.72
CA ALA A 116 -10.46 -14.80 -13.39
C ALA A 116 -11.64 -15.20 -12.49
N GLN A 117 -12.32 -16.33 -12.79
CA GLN A 117 -13.41 -16.83 -11.96
C GLN A 117 -12.93 -17.23 -10.57
N ASP A 118 -11.80 -17.95 -10.46
CA ASP A 118 -11.22 -18.35 -9.17
C ASP A 118 -10.96 -17.12 -8.26
N PHE A 119 -10.51 -15.99 -8.83
CA PHE A 119 -10.29 -14.75 -8.07
C PHE A 119 -11.58 -13.96 -7.80
N ILE A 120 -12.58 -14.02 -8.69
CA ILE A 120 -13.91 -13.45 -8.43
C ILE A 120 -14.56 -14.16 -7.22
N ASP A 121 -14.49 -15.48 -7.20
CA ASP A 121 -15.03 -16.30 -6.11
C ASP A 121 -14.23 -16.06 -4.81
N LEU A 122 -12.89 -15.96 -4.90
CA LEU A 122 -12.01 -15.72 -3.76
C LEU A 122 -12.34 -14.41 -3.03
N VAL A 123 -12.73 -13.36 -3.79
CA VAL A 123 -13.07 -12.04 -3.21
C VAL A 123 -14.57 -11.85 -2.99
N GLY A 124 -15.39 -12.91 -3.16
CA GLY A 124 -16.83 -12.88 -2.91
C GLY A 124 -17.61 -11.96 -3.86
N LEU A 125 -17.24 -11.96 -5.14
CA LEU A 125 -17.94 -11.21 -6.20
C LEU A 125 -18.69 -12.09 -7.18
N THR A 126 -18.93 -13.35 -6.82
CA THR A 126 -19.78 -14.28 -7.59
C THR A 126 -21.18 -13.70 -7.78
N GLY A 127 -21.67 -13.67 -9.03
CA GLY A 127 -22.93 -13.05 -9.43
C GLY A 127 -22.82 -11.58 -9.85
N PHE A 128 -21.60 -10.97 -9.74
CA PHE A 128 -21.33 -9.59 -10.16
C PHE A 128 -20.31 -9.50 -11.30
N GLU A 129 -20.04 -10.63 -11.97
CA GLU A 129 -19.00 -10.77 -13.00
C GLU A 129 -19.14 -9.76 -14.12
N ASP A 130 -20.37 -9.50 -14.55
CA ASP A 130 -20.71 -8.62 -15.67
C ASP A 130 -21.05 -7.19 -15.25
N SER A 131 -21.03 -6.90 -13.92
CA SER A 131 -21.28 -5.56 -13.38
C SER A 131 -20.14 -4.62 -13.69
N TYR A 132 -20.47 -3.39 -14.03
CA TYR A 132 -19.51 -2.31 -14.27
C TYR A 132 -19.19 -1.56 -12.98
N PRO A 133 -18.03 -0.86 -12.88
CA PRO A 133 -17.65 -0.11 -11.69
C PRO A 133 -18.70 0.88 -11.18
N SER A 134 -19.51 1.49 -12.07
CA SER A 134 -20.60 2.38 -11.69
C SER A 134 -21.74 1.69 -10.90
N GLN A 135 -21.86 0.38 -11.02
CA GLN A 135 -22.89 -0.44 -10.37
C GLN A 135 -22.41 -1.08 -9.06
N LEU A 136 -21.13 -0.88 -8.68
CA LEU A 136 -20.50 -1.51 -7.52
C LEU A 136 -20.42 -0.55 -6.33
N SER A 137 -20.59 -1.08 -5.12
CA SER A 137 -20.24 -0.37 -3.89
C SER A 137 -18.72 -0.10 -3.78
N GLY A 138 -18.30 0.78 -2.87
CA GLY A 138 -16.87 1.04 -2.62
C GLY A 138 -16.09 -0.22 -2.29
N GLY A 139 -16.62 -1.07 -1.39
CA GLY A 139 -16.01 -2.35 -1.04
C GLY A 139 -15.91 -3.32 -2.22
N MET A 140 -16.94 -3.41 -3.07
CA MET A 140 -16.90 -4.27 -4.27
C MET A 140 -15.86 -3.76 -5.29
N LYS A 141 -15.72 -2.44 -5.47
CA LYS A 141 -14.65 -1.86 -6.31
C LYS A 141 -13.28 -2.22 -5.77
N GLN A 142 -13.09 -2.13 -4.46
CA GLN A 142 -11.84 -2.51 -3.80
C GLN A 142 -11.52 -3.99 -4.00
N ARG A 143 -12.49 -4.89 -3.77
CA ARG A 143 -12.35 -6.33 -4.02
C ARG A 143 -11.98 -6.62 -5.47
N THR A 144 -12.60 -5.92 -6.43
CA THR A 144 -12.28 -6.05 -7.86
C THR A 144 -10.83 -5.62 -8.14
N ALA A 145 -10.36 -4.51 -7.54
CA ALA A 145 -8.99 -4.02 -7.70
C ALA A 145 -7.95 -5.00 -7.11
N ILE A 146 -8.25 -5.57 -5.94
CA ILE A 146 -7.42 -6.61 -5.29
C ILE A 146 -7.39 -7.86 -6.17
N ALA A 147 -8.56 -8.39 -6.61
CA ALA A 147 -8.66 -9.57 -7.47
C ALA A 147 -7.89 -9.37 -8.78
N ARG A 148 -8.05 -8.23 -9.44
CA ARG A 148 -7.30 -7.87 -10.67
C ARG A 148 -5.80 -7.94 -10.46
N THR A 149 -5.33 -7.41 -9.34
CA THR A 149 -3.90 -7.35 -9.04
C THR A 149 -3.36 -8.72 -8.66
N LEU A 150 -4.06 -9.49 -7.82
CA LEU A 150 -3.65 -10.83 -7.41
C LEU A 150 -3.73 -11.86 -8.54
N ALA A 151 -4.72 -11.76 -9.43
CA ALA A 151 -4.87 -12.66 -10.58
C ALA A 151 -3.62 -12.62 -11.49
N PHE A 152 -2.94 -11.50 -11.56
CA PHE A 152 -1.68 -11.32 -12.28
C PHE A 152 -0.50 -12.09 -11.65
N ASP A 153 -0.63 -12.57 -10.41
CA ASP A 153 0.36 -13.32 -9.63
C ASP A 153 1.69 -12.60 -9.34
N PRO A 154 1.65 -11.34 -8.92
CA PRO A 154 2.88 -10.64 -8.58
C PRO A 154 3.53 -11.28 -7.34
N GLN A 155 4.87 -11.14 -7.23
CA GLN A 155 5.60 -11.55 -6.02
C GLN A 155 5.44 -10.53 -4.89
N ILE A 156 5.26 -9.27 -5.27
CA ILE A 156 5.15 -8.12 -4.36
C ILE A 156 3.82 -7.41 -4.63
N LEU A 157 3.10 -7.10 -3.55
CA LEU A 157 1.87 -6.34 -3.59
C LEU A 157 2.06 -4.99 -2.89
N LEU A 158 1.89 -3.92 -3.64
CA LEU A 158 1.97 -2.54 -3.18
C LEU A 158 0.55 -2.01 -3.01
N MET A 159 0.20 -1.51 -1.82
CA MET A 159 -1.14 -1.01 -1.53
C MET A 159 -1.07 0.42 -0.98
N ASP A 160 -1.69 1.37 -1.68
CA ASP A 160 -1.72 2.78 -1.28
C ASP A 160 -3.06 3.14 -0.66
N GLU A 161 -3.13 3.18 0.66
CA GLU A 161 -4.34 3.48 1.46
C GLU A 161 -5.60 2.76 0.95
N PRO A 162 -5.57 1.43 0.75
CA PRO A 162 -6.62 0.73 -0.01
C PRO A 162 -8.00 0.82 0.65
N PHE A 163 -8.08 1.10 1.95
CA PHE A 163 -9.33 1.15 2.69
C PHE A 163 -9.75 2.57 3.10
N GLY A 164 -8.99 3.60 2.68
CA GLY A 164 -9.23 4.99 3.08
C GLY A 164 -10.60 5.56 2.68
N ALA A 165 -11.18 5.06 1.59
CA ALA A 165 -12.48 5.51 1.07
C ALA A 165 -13.68 4.71 1.60
N LEU A 166 -13.47 3.72 2.50
CA LEU A 166 -14.50 2.84 3.02
C LEU A 166 -15.01 3.32 4.39
N ASP A 167 -16.31 3.09 4.64
CA ASP A 167 -16.87 3.25 5.99
C ASP A 167 -16.27 2.23 6.98
N ALA A 168 -16.41 2.47 8.28
CA ALA A 168 -15.74 1.69 9.32
C ALA A 168 -16.11 0.20 9.30
N GLN A 169 -17.39 -0.16 9.04
CA GLN A 169 -17.83 -1.55 9.03
C GLN A 169 -17.27 -2.30 7.80
N THR A 170 -17.41 -1.69 6.64
CA THR A 170 -16.85 -2.24 5.38
C THR A 170 -15.34 -2.37 5.47
N ARG A 171 -14.65 -1.39 6.07
CA ARG A 171 -13.19 -1.42 6.28
C ARG A 171 -12.77 -2.62 7.13
N SER A 172 -13.39 -2.83 8.29
CA SER A 172 -13.07 -3.96 9.18
C SER A 172 -13.28 -5.31 8.49
N LEU A 173 -14.36 -5.45 7.72
CA LEU A 173 -14.60 -6.65 6.93
C LEU A 173 -13.50 -6.86 5.88
N MET A 174 -13.17 -5.82 5.12
CA MET A 174 -12.15 -5.87 4.06
C MET A 174 -10.75 -6.17 4.61
N GLN A 175 -10.40 -5.68 5.79
CA GLN A 175 -9.13 -6.01 6.46
C GLN A 175 -9.04 -7.52 6.77
N SER A 176 -10.12 -8.08 7.33
CA SER A 176 -10.18 -9.52 7.64
C SER A 176 -10.13 -10.37 6.36
N GLU A 177 -10.81 -9.94 5.31
CA GLU A 177 -10.77 -10.63 4.00
C GLU A 177 -9.39 -10.56 3.35
N LEU A 178 -8.75 -9.38 3.33
CA LEU A 178 -7.39 -9.21 2.81
C LEU A 178 -6.42 -10.13 3.55
N LEU A 179 -6.52 -10.19 4.87
CA LEU A 179 -5.69 -11.07 5.70
C LEU A 179 -5.94 -12.54 5.34
N GLY A 180 -7.19 -12.96 5.19
CA GLY A 180 -7.55 -14.32 4.77
C GLY A 180 -7.01 -14.66 3.37
N ILE A 181 -7.06 -13.74 2.43
CA ILE A 181 -6.48 -13.89 1.09
C ILE A 181 -4.95 -14.03 1.19
N TRP A 182 -4.30 -13.14 1.95
CA TRP A 182 -2.85 -13.18 2.13
C TRP A 182 -2.36 -14.48 2.78
N GLN A 183 -3.07 -15.00 3.78
CA GLN A 183 -2.75 -16.28 4.42
C GLN A 183 -2.81 -17.47 3.46
N ARG A 184 -3.75 -17.45 2.51
CA ARG A 184 -3.89 -18.50 1.48
C ARG A 184 -2.87 -18.38 0.35
N THR A 185 -2.46 -17.16 0.02
CA THR A 185 -1.54 -16.84 -1.07
C THR A 185 -0.46 -15.90 -0.58
N PRO A 186 0.50 -16.36 0.26
CA PRO A 186 1.48 -15.47 0.89
C PRO A 186 2.33 -14.74 -0.15
N LYS A 187 2.20 -13.41 -0.19
CA LYS A 187 2.98 -12.49 -1.01
C LYS A 187 3.69 -11.49 -0.10
N THR A 188 4.75 -10.88 -0.58
CA THR A 188 5.32 -9.72 0.12
C THR A 188 4.41 -8.52 -0.08
N VAL A 189 3.99 -7.91 1.01
CA VAL A 189 3.03 -6.79 0.97
C VAL A 189 3.67 -5.54 1.57
N ILE A 190 3.59 -4.43 0.85
CA ILE A 190 3.86 -3.09 1.36
C ILE A 190 2.53 -2.34 1.39
N PHE A 191 2.08 -2.01 2.56
CA PHE A 191 0.76 -1.45 2.83
C PHE A 191 0.91 -0.04 3.40
N VAL A 192 0.48 0.97 2.66
CA VAL A 192 0.45 2.35 3.13
C VAL A 192 -0.87 2.60 3.85
N THR A 193 -0.79 3.13 5.05
CA THR A 193 -1.96 3.58 5.82
C THR A 193 -1.61 4.77 6.71
N HIS A 194 -2.63 5.46 7.20
CA HIS A 194 -2.54 6.45 8.27
C HIS A 194 -3.21 5.97 9.58
N ASP A 195 -3.81 4.77 9.57
CA ASP A 195 -4.48 4.17 10.72
C ASP A 195 -3.52 3.21 11.46
N VAL A 196 -3.26 3.52 12.73
CA VAL A 196 -2.33 2.76 13.57
C VAL A 196 -2.85 1.35 13.85
N GLN A 197 -4.15 1.22 14.18
CA GLN A 197 -4.74 -0.09 14.48
C GLN A 197 -4.71 -1.01 13.26
N GLU A 198 -5.00 -0.46 12.07
CA GLU A 198 -4.89 -1.17 10.81
C GLU A 198 -3.46 -1.68 10.55
N ALA A 199 -2.46 -0.82 10.75
CA ALA A 199 -1.06 -1.18 10.58
C ALA A 199 -0.63 -2.32 11.53
N VAL A 200 -0.99 -2.21 12.82
CA VAL A 200 -0.68 -3.24 13.83
C VAL A 200 -1.43 -4.55 13.56
N TYR A 201 -2.69 -4.46 13.12
CA TYR A 201 -3.52 -5.64 12.84
C TYR A 201 -3.02 -6.44 11.63
N LEU A 202 -2.64 -5.76 10.56
CA LEU A 202 -2.30 -6.42 9.29
C LEU A 202 -0.83 -6.80 9.19
N ALA A 203 0.08 -5.94 9.65
CA ALA A 203 1.49 -6.08 9.38
C ALA A 203 2.23 -7.02 10.34
N ASP A 204 3.38 -7.52 9.90
CA ASP A 204 4.41 -8.16 10.72
C ASP A 204 5.38 -7.12 11.29
N ARG A 205 5.62 -6.03 10.54
CA ARG A 205 6.39 -4.86 10.96
C ARG A 205 5.75 -3.58 10.46
N VAL A 206 5.81 -2.55 11.29
CA VAL A 206 5.39 -1.20 10.95
C VAL A 206 6.61 -0.29 10.83
N PHE A 207 6.79 0.31 9.65
CA PHE A 207 7.77 1.35 9.40
C PHE A 207 7.12 2.72 9.65
N VAL A 208 7.51 3.38 10.72
CA VAL A 208 7.01 4.71 11.06
C VAL A 208 7.87 5.75 10.37
N MET A 209 7.25 6.59 9.55
CA MET A 209 7.92 7.66 8.82
C MET A 209 7.81 8.99 9.57
N SER A 210 8.90 9.79 9.51
CA SER A 210 8.93 11.16 10.03
C SER A 210 8.03 12.10 9.22
N ALA A 211 7.71 13.27 9.77
CA ALA A 211 7.23 14.41 8.99
C ALA A 211 8.20 14.75 7.85
N ARG A 212 7.67 15.49 6.84
CA ARG A 212 8.48 15.88 5.67
C ARG A 212 9.73 16.69 6.05
N PRO A 213 10.91 16.35 5.47
CA PRO A 213 11.18 15.23 4.56
C PRO A 213 11.05 13.88 5.25
N GLY A 214 10.40 12.92 4.54
CA GLY A 214 10.14 11.59 5.07
C GLY A 214 11.43 10.79 5.24
N ARG A 215 11.62 10.23 6.43
CA ARG A 215 12.69 9.30 6.81
C ARG A 215 12.07 8.15 7.58
N ILE A 216 12.73 7.00 7.67
CA ILE A 216 12.32 5.95 8.59
C ILE A 216 12.72 6.36 10.00
N LYS A 217 11.73 6.65 10.85
CA LYS A 217 11.92 7.04 12.25
C LYS A 217 12.09 5.83 13.15
N ALA A 218 11.25 4.82 12.94
CA ALA A 218 11.27 3.59 13.75
C ALA A 218 10.73 2.42 12.93
N ILE A 219 11.14 1.21 13.34
CA ILE A 219 10.62 -0.06 12.83
C ILE A 219 10.14 -0.85 14.03
N VAL A 220 8.84 -1.16 14.08
CA VAL A 220 8.21 -1.85 15.20
C VAL A 220 7.69 -3.21 14.74
N GLU A 221 8.07 -4.28 15.43
CA GLU A 221 7.51 -5.61 15.17
C GLU A 221 6.10 -5.73 15.78
N THR A 222 5.17 -6.27 14.98
CA THR A 222 3.74 -6.36 15.32
C THR A 222 3.17 -7.75 15.05
N ARG A 223 3.98 -8.78 15.35
CA ARG A 223 3.58 -10.16 15.11
C ARG A 223 2.62 -10.64 16.19
N PHE A 224 1.37 -10.81 15.82
CA PHE A 224 0.30 -11.37 16.63
C PHE A 224 -0.34 -12.55 15.91
N GLU A 225 -0.99 -13.44 16.66
CA GLU A 225 -1.92 -14.40 16.09
C GLU A 225 -3.13 -13.64 15.54
N LYS A 226 -3.27 -13.60 14.21
CA LYS A 226 -4.26 -12.76 13.55
C LYS A 226 -5.67 -13.34 13.72
N GLY A 227 -6.61 -12.51 14.18
CA GLY A 227 -8.01 -12.87 14.37
C GLY A 227 -8.78 -11.77 15.09
N ALA A 228 -10.11 -11.88 15.14
CA ALA A 228 -10.96 -10.87 15.78
C ALA A 228 -10.71 -10.71 17.30
N HIS A 229 -10.10 -11.70 17.94
CA HIS A 229 -9.74 -11.67 19.36
C HIS A 229 -8.57 -10.75 19.68
N VAL A 230 -7.65 -10.52 18.71
CA VAL A 230 -6.42 -9.76 18.91
C VAL A 230 -6.68 -8.33 19.41
N PHE A 231 -7.78 -7.71 18.97
CA PHE A 231 -8.17 -6.36 19.41
C PHE A 231 -8.46 -6.22 20.91
N ARG A 232 -8.59 -7.35 21.63
CA ARG A 232 -8.83 -7.40 23.08
C ARG A 232 -7.58 -7.79 23.87
N GLU A 233 -6.49 -8.10 23.20
CA GLU A 233 -5.24 -8.47 23.83
C GLU A 233 -4.47 -7.24 24.31
N ALA A 234 -4.00 -7.29 25.56
CA ALA A 234 -3.22 -6.19 26.14
C ALA A 234 -1.96 -5.88 25.30
N ALA A 235 -1.26 -6.91 24.85
CA ALA A 235 -0.08 -6.76 24.00
C ALA A 235 -0.36 -6.04 22.67
N PHE A 236 -1.55 -6.25 22.06
CA PHE A 236 -1.95 -5.53 20.87
C PHE A 236 -2.16 -4.04 21.17
N MET A 237 -2.89 -3.73 22.26
CA MET A 237 -3.15 -2.35 22.67
C MET A 237 -1.86 -1.60 23.03
N GLU A 238 -0.92 -2.26 23.71
CA GLU A 238 0.40 -1.70 24.02
C GLU A 238 1.17 -1.33 22.74
N LYS A 239 1.11 -2.18 21.71
CA LYS A 239 1.74 -1.88 20.42
C LYS A 239 1.06 -0.75 19.66
N VAL A 240 -0.27 -0.68 19.74
CA VAL A 240 -1.04 0.45 19.18
C VAL A 240 -0.61 1.75 19.85
N ASP A 241 -0.52 1.77 21.18
CA ASP A 241 -0.12 2.95 21.96
C ASP A 241 1.33 3.35 21.66
N GLU A 242 2.27 2.38 21.61
CA GLU A 242 3.67 2.61 21.25
C GLU A 242 3.80 3.32 19.90
N ILE A 243 3.15 2.76 18.87
CA ILE A 243 3.21 3.31 17.52
C ILE A 243 2.46 4.64 17.42
N TRP A 244 1.33 4.77 18.11
CA TRP A 244 0.55 6.01 18.14
C TRP A 244 1.37 7.18 18.69
N MET A 245 2.15 6.96 19.76
CA MET A 245 3.03 7.97 20.31
C MET A 245 4.10 8.43 19.30
N LEU A 246 4.72 7.48 18.58
CA LEU A 246 5.71 7.78 17.54
C LEU A 246 5.12 8.63 16.41
N VAL A 247 3.90 8.31 15.96
CA VAL A 247 3.20 9.03 14.88
C VAL A 247 2.73 10.41 15.35
N ARG A 248 2.20 10.51 16.59
CA ARG A 248 1.74 11.77 17.17
C ARG A 248 2.84 12.82 17.23
N GLU A 249 4.04 12.43 17.67
CA GLU A 249 5.20 13.34 17.67
C GLU A 249 5.45 13.93 16.28
N GLU A 250 5.38 13.12 15.24
CA GLU A 250 5.61 13.57 13.86
C GLU A 250 4.44 14.39 13.30
N ALA A 251 3.20 14.08 13.72
CA ALA A 251 2.03 14.88 13.34
C ALA A 251 2.12 16.31 13.93
N ILE A 252 2.56 16.45 15.19
CA ILE A 252 2.78 17.76 15.82
C ILE A 252 3.86 18.55 15.08
N LYS A 253 4.99 17.92 14.75
CA LYS A 253 6.06 18.55 13.94
C LYS A 253 5.56 18.99 12.57
N ALA A 254 4.74 18.16 11.89
CA ALA A 254 4.17 18.49 10.59
C ALA A 254 3.28 19.74 10.65
N GLN A 255 2.46 19.87 11.70
CA GLN A 255 1.60 21.05 11.92
C GLN A 255 2.42 22.32 12.17
N GLY A 256 3.46 22.24 13.03
CA GLY A 256 4.35 23.36 13.30
C GLY A 256 5.06 23.87 12.02
N ASN A 257 5.59 22.94 11.21
CA ASN A 257 6.24 23.29 9.94
C ASN A 257 5.26 23.92 8.92
N ALA A 258 3.99 23.50 8.91
CA ALA A 258 2.97 24.08 8.05
C ALA A 258 2.61 25.52 8.46
N GLN A 259 2.48 25.78 9.76
CA GLN A 259 2.20 27.11 10.29
C GLN A 259 3.33 28.10 10.02
N GLN A 260 4.58 27.67 10.22
CA GLN A 260 5.76 28.52 9.95
C GLN A 260 5.85 28.90 8.47
N LYS A 261 5.63 27.95 7.54
CA LYS A 261 5.60 28.22 6.10
C LYS A 261 4.46 29.16 5.69
N ALA A 262 3.30 29.05 6.33
CA ALA A 262 2.17 29.95 6.07
C ALA A 262 2.48 31.39 6.51
N GLN A 263 3.19 31.57 7.64
CA GLN A 263 3.64 32.88 8.11
C GLN A 263 4.70 33.49 7.19
N GLU A 264 5.68 32.72 6.74
CA GLU A 264 6.72 33.16 5.80
C GLU A 264 6.14 33.62 4.46
N ASN A 265 5.14 32.89 3.93
CA ASN A 265 4.46 33.25 2.68
C ASN A 265 3.53 34.47 2.82
N ALA A 266 3.01 34.77 4.00
CA ALA A 266 2.20 35.95 4.26
C ALA A 266 3.05 37.24 4.48
N ALA A 267 4.34 37.08 4.78
CA ALA A 267 5.28 38.15 4.99
C ALA A 267 6.08 38.52 3.72
N SER A 268 5.93 37.75 2.64
CA SER A 268 6.57 38.00 1.32
C SER A 268 5.57 38.55 0.33
#